data_17db8a99089a33c767059c5756934c0b
#
_entry.id   17db8a99089a33c767059c5756934c0b
#
_cell.length_a   1.000
_cell.length_b   1.000
_cell.length_c   1.000
_cell.angle_alpha   90.00
_cell.angle_beta   90.00
_cell.angle_gamma   90.00
#
_symmetry.space_group_name_H-M   'P 1'
#
loop_
_entity.id
_entity.type
_entity.pdbx_description
1 polymer ?
#
loop_
_entity_poly.entity_id
_entity_poly.type
_entity_poly.pdbx_seq_one_letter_code
_entity_poly.pdbx_strand_id
1 'polypeptide(L)'
;RVAEADIKAVLPHFAVDKIRGANMDIFHKNPAHQMKLLESLTATYTSNIVVGRRHFRLVANPIFSKDGTRLGSVVEWLDRTQEVAVEGEVSGVVQAAGAGNFKARIPTEGKTGFFLTLAEGLNALMQTSDIGLGEVNRVLGAIAKGDLTEKITADYSGTFGELKDYCNSTTDSLNDIIGEIRTAAETIFTASSEIASGN
;
A
#
# COMPACT_ATOMS: atom_id res chain seq x y z
N ARG A 1 -29.56 -2.59 2.19
CA ARG A 1 -29.80 -1.39 3.05
C ARG A 1 -28.56 -0.50 3.13
N VAL A 2 -27.36 -1.06 3.33
CA VAL A 2 -26.11 -0.25 3.44
C VAL A 2 -25.82 0.59 2.19
N ALA A 3 -26.12 0.07 1.00
CA ALA A 3 -25.89 0.76 -0.29
C ALA A 3 -27.07 1.66 -0.72
N GLU A 4 -28.18 1.68 0.01
CA GLU A 4 -29.43 2.30 -0.45
C GLU A 4 -29.29 3.81 -0.70
N ALA A 5 -28.59 4.53 0.20
CA ALA A 5 -28.38 5.96 0.07
C ALA A 5 -27.57 6.32 -1.18
N ASP A 6 -26.50 5.55 -1.46
CA ASP A 6 -25.65 5.78 -2.64
C ASP A 6 -26.38 5.45 -3.94
N ILE A 7 -27.19 4.38 -3.94
CA ILE A 7 -28.01 4.01 -5.10
C ILE A 7 -29.09 5.05 -5.35
N LYS A 8 -29.77 5.55 -4.30
CA LYS A 8 -30.79 6.61 -4.42
C LYS A 8 -30.25 7.91 -5.01
N ALA A 9 -28.98 8.24 -4.78
CA ALA A 9 -28.38 9.43 -5.36
C ALA A 9 -28.38 9.40 -6.91
N VAL A 10 -28.37 8.21 -7.52
CA VAL A 10 -28.37 8.00 -8.98
C VAL A 10 -29.74 7.52 -9.49
N LEU A 11 -30.45 6.76 -8.66
CA LEU A 11 -31.77 6.20 -8.94
C LEU A 11 -32.73 6.65 -7.83
N PRO A 12 -33.32 7.86 -7.90
CA PRO A 12 -34.13 8.45 -6.82
C PRO A 12 -35.33 7.60 -6.39
N HIS A 13 -35.85 6.78 -7.30
CA HIS A 13 -37.01 5.91 -7.06
C HIS A 13 -36.61 4.56 -6.44
N PHE A 14 -35.32 4.29 -6.27
CA PHE A 14 -34.85 3.05 -5.66
C PHE A 14 -35.25 3.00 -4.18
N ALA A 15 -35.92 1.93 -3.77
CA ALA A 15 -36.24 1.65 -2.37
C ALA A 15 -36.13 0.15 -2.12
N VAL A 16 -35.29 -0.26 -1.16
CA VAL A 16 -35.04 -1.66 -0.86
C VAL A 16 -36.34 -2.42 -0.54
N ASP A 17 -37.23 -1.80 0.19
CA ASP A 17 -38.52 -2.42 0.58
C ASP A 17 -39.50 -2.60 -0.59
N LYS A 18 -39.25 -1.92 -1.72
CA LYS A 18 -40.08 -1.99 -2.93
C LYS A 18 -39.46 -2.83 -4.06
N ILE A 19 -38.30 -3.40 -3.86
CA ILE A 19 -37.61 -4.22 -4.89
C ILE A 19 -38.38 -5.51 -5.16
N ARG A 20 -38.93 -6.12 -4.11
CA ARG A 20 -39.64 -7.40 -4.25
C ARG A 20 -40.91 -7.19 -5.06
N GLY A 21 -41.00 -7.87 -6.21
CA GLY A 21 -42.11 -7.75 -7.16
C GLY A 21 -42.06 -6.55 -8.07
N ALA A 22 -41.03 -5.69 -7.98
CA ALA A 22 -40.85 -4.59 -8.91
C ALA A 22 -40.33 -5.11 -10.26
N ASN A 23 -40.78 -4.44 -11.36
CA ASN A 23 -40.16 -4.66 -12.63
C ASN A 23 -38.74 -4.01 -12.64
N MET A 24 -37.72 -4.78 -13.05
CA MET A 24 -36.36 -4.31 -13.15
C MET A 24 -36.15 -3.13 -14.11
N ASP A 25 -37.08 -2.92 -15.01
CA ASP A 25 -37.06 -1.81 -16.00
C ASP A 25 -36.99 -0.44 -15.33
N ILE A 26 -37.58 -0.29 -14.15
CA ILE A 26 -37.56 0.96 -13.38
C ILE A 26 -36.16 1.39 -12.92
N PHE A 27 -35.20 0.46 -12.92
CA PHE A 27 -33.81 0.72 -12.52
C PHE A 27 -32.89 1.01 -13.71
N HIS A 28 -33.41 0.98 -14.95
CA HIS A 28 -32.60 1.11 -16.14
C HIS A 28 -33.06 2.29 -17.01
N LYS A 29 -32.08 3.09 -17.46
CA LYS A 29 -32.37 4.22 -18.42
C LYS A 29 -32.81 3.72 -19.80
N ASN A 30 -32.36 2.53 -20.19
CA ASN A 30 -32.73 1.86 -21.43
C ASN A 30 -33.14 0.42 -21.18
N PRO A 31 -34.36 0.15 -20.70
CA PRO A 31 -34.85 -1.18 -20.36
C PRO A 31 -34.77 -2.19 -21.51
N ALA A 32 -35.07 -1.74 -22.72
CA ALA A 32 -35.07 -2.61 -23.91
C ALA A 32 -33.70 -3.18 -24.21
N HIS A 33 -32.62 -2.45 -23.95
CA HIS A 33 -31.25 -2.94 -24.09
C HIS A 33 -30.95 -4.07 -23.08
N GLN A 34 -31.34 -3.86 -21.82
CA GLN A 34 -31.10 -4.84 -20.76
C GLN A 34 -31.93 -6.11 -20.97
N MET A 35 -33.16 -5.97 -21.37
CA MET A 35 -34.06 -7.08 -21.71
C MET A 35 -33.44 -7.94 -22.81
N LYS A 36 -33.04 -7.30 -23.96
CA LYS A 36 -32.42 -8.00 -25.07
C LYS A 36 -31.11 -8.71 -24.67
N LEU A 37 -30.27 -8.05 -23.85
CA LEU A 37 -29.06 -8.63 -23.34
C LEU A 37 -29.37 -9.89 -22.51
N LEU A 38 -30.24 -9.77 -21.52
CA LEU A 38 -30.61 -10.91 -20.69
C LEU A 38 -31.25 -12.05 -21.47
N GLU A 39 -32.13 -11.76 -22.43
CA GLU A 39 -32.78 -12.76 -23.29
C GLU A 39 -31.77 -13.53 -24.16
N SER A 40 -30.71 -12.88 -24.60
CA SER A 40 -29.67 -13.49 -25.44
C SER A 40 -28.66 -14.34 -24.68
N LEU A 41 -28.66 -14.31 -23.33
CA LEU A 41 -27.70 -15.08 -22.54
C LEU A 41 -27.94 -16.58 -22.66
N THR A 42 -26.93 -17.29 -23.05
CA THR A 42 -26.86 -18.77 -23.07
C THR A 42 -25.92 -19.34 -22.00
N ALA A 43 -25.05 -18.48 -21.43
CA ALA A 43 -24.10 -18.81 -20.38
C ALA A 43 -24.03 -17.65 -19.35
N THR A 44 -23.27 -17.83 -18.29
CA THR A 44 -22.99 -16.81 -17.28
C THR A 44 -22.38 -15.56 -17.90
N TYR A 45 -22.98 -14.41 -17.65
CA TYR A 45 -22.47 -13.10 -18.02
C TYR A 45 -22.03 -12.34 -16.78
N THR A 46 -20.81 -11.81 -16.79
CA THR A 46 -20.26 -11.01 -15.69
C THR A 46 -19.93 -9.62 -16.20
N SER A 47 -20.32 -8.60 -15.42
CA SER A 47 -20.00 -7.20 -15.70
C SER A 47 -19.70 -6.43 -14.43
N ASN A 48 -18.80 -5.44 -14.51
CA ASN A 48 -18.57 -4.49 -13.43
C ASN A 48 -19.28 -3.19 -13.77
N ILE A 49 -20.02 -2.66 -12.81
CA ILE A 49 -20.74 -1.39 -12.94
C ILE A 49 -20.46 -0.47 -11.77
N VAL A 50 -20.60 0.83 -11.99
CA VAL A 50 -20.53 1.84 -10.94
C VAL A 50 -21.90 2.50 -10.82
N VAL A 51 -22.46 2.50 -9.61
CA VAL A 51 -23.74 3.15 -9.28
C VAL A 51 -23.49 4.13 -8.13
N GLY A 52 -23.50 5.42 -8.46
CA GLY A 52 -23.10 6.46 -7.51
C GLY A 52 -21.62 6.32 -7.16
N ARG A 53 -21.33 6.12 -5.89
CA ARG A 53 -19.95 5.88 -5.38
C ARG A 53 -19.63 4.39 -5.19
N ARG A 54 -20.55 3.49 -5.58
CA ARG A 54 -20.41 2.06 -5.35
C ARG A 54 -20.00 1.30 -6.58
N HIS A 55 -19.11 0.36 -6.38
CA HIS A 55 -18.62 -0.57 -7.40
C HIS A 55 -19.31 -1.92 -7.19
N PHE A 56 -20.04 -2.38 -8.21
CA PHE A 56 -20.71 -3.68 -8.17
C PHE A 56 -20.18 -4.58 -9.26
N ARG A 57 -20.01 -5.86 -8.92
CA ARG A 57 -19.88 -6.94 -9.88
C ARG A 57 -21.25 -7.59 -10.04
N LEU A 58 -21.74 -7.62 -11.27
CA LEU A 58 -22.97 -8.31 -11.64
C LEU A 58 -22.61 -9.69 -12.21
N VAL A 59 -23.35 -10.69 -11.80
CA VAL A 59 -23.28 -12.04 -12.37
C VAL A 59 -24.68 -12.42 -12.79
N ALA A 60 -24.94 -12.49 -14.11
CA ALA A 60 -26.24 -12.87 -14.68
C ALA A 60 -26.16 -14.30 -15.21
N ASN A 61 -27.03 -15.15 -14.70
CA ASN A 61 -27.14 -16.56 -15.10
C ASN A 61 -28.51 -16.79 -15.74
N PRO A 62 -28.58 -17.32 -16.98
CA PRO A 62 -29.83 -17.76 -17.56
C PRO A 62 -30.33 -19.04 -16.86
N ILE A 63 -31.63 -19.14 -16.68
CA ILE A 63 -32.29 -20.31 -16.09
C ILE A 63 -33.07 -21.01 -17.18
N PHE A 64 -32.86 -22.33 -17.30
CA PHE A 64 -33.56 -23.19 -18.20
C PHE A 64 -34.27 -24.31 -17.43
N SER A 65 -35.42 -24.74 -17.90
CA SER A 65 -36.08 -25.94 -17.45
C SER A 65 -35.35 -27.21 -17.96
N LYS A 66 -35.78 -28.37 -17.50
CA LYS A 66 -35.17 -29.65 -17.90
C LYS A 66 -35.32 -29.96 -19.40
N ASP A 67 -36.34 -29.41 -20.03
CA ASP A 67 -36.61 -29.54 -21.47
C ASP A 67 -35.92 -28.46 -22.33
N GLY A 68 -35.10 -27.62 -21.71
CA GLY A 68 -34.36 -26.56 -22.40
C GLY A 68 -35.15 -25.24 -22.57
N THR A 69 -36.39 -25.18 -22.08
CA THR A 69 -37.17 -23.94 -22.14
C THR A 69 -36.57 -22.89 -21.20
N ARG A 70 -36.37 -21.67 -21.71
CA ARG A 70 -35.85 -20.57 -20.94
C ARG A 70 -36.90 -20.07 -19.92
N LEU A 71 -36.56 -20.06 -18.63
CA LEU A 71 -37.43 -19.61 -17.56
C LEU A 71 -37.18 -18.17 -17.14
N GLY A 72 -35.96 -17.66 -17.38
CA GLY A 72 -35.58 -16.32 -16.96
C GLY A 72 -34.07 -16.15 -16.73
N SER A 73 -33.71 -15.22 -15.88
CA SER A 73 -32.34 -15.01 -15.43
C SER A 73 -32.30 -14.67 -13.94
N VAL A 74 -31.23 -15.12 -13.27
CA VAL A 74 -30.87 -14.65 -11.92
C VAL A 74 -29.70 -13.68 -12.08
N VAL A 75 -29.80 -12.52 -11.45
CA VAL A 75 -28.72 -11.53 -11.41
C VAL A 75 -28.32 -11.31 -9.96
N GLU A 76 -27.05 -11.62 -9.69
CA GLU A 76 -26.43 -11.38 -8.40
C GLU A 76 -25.64 -10.06 -8.45
N TRP A 77 -25.76 -9.28 -7.39
CA TRP A 77 -25.04 -8.03 -7.20
C TRP A 77 -24.05 -8.17 -6.06
N LEU A 78 -22.76 -8.17 -6.36
CA LEU A 78 -21.70 -8.19 -5.37
C LEU A 78 -21.13 -6.78 -5.21
N ASP A 79 -21.27 -6.20 -4.02
CA ASP A 79 -20.66 -4.90 -3.70
C ASP A 79 -19.15 -5.07 -3.49
N ARG A 80 -18.35 -4.48 -4.35
CA ARG A 80 -16.89 -4.51 -4.34
C ARG A 80 -16.26 -3.16 -4.01
N THR A 81 -17.04 -2.25 -3.46
CA THR A 81 -16.59 -0.87 -3.22
C THR A 81 -15.36 -0.81 -2.32
N GLN A 82 -15.37 -1.59 -1.23
CA GLN A 82 -14.26 -1.63 -0.30
C GLN A 82 -13.01 -2.28 -0.93
N GLU A 83 -13.18 -3.36 -1.69
CA GLU A 83 -12.09 -4.03 -2.40
C GLU A 83 -11.41 -3.10 -3.40
N VAL A 84 -12.18 -2.41 -4.24
CA VAL A 84 -11.65 -1.48 -5.24
C VAL A 84 -10.93 -0.30 -4.58
N ALA A 85 -11.46 0.21 -3.47
CA ALA A 85 -10.80 1.26 -2.70
C ALA A 85 -9.44 0.80 -2.16
N VAL A 86 -9.40 -0.40 -1.55
CA VAL A 86 -8.15 -0.96 -0.99
C VAL A 86 -7.15 -1.31 -2.10
N GLU A 87 -7.60 -1.85 -3.24
CA GLU A 87 -6.74 -2.09 -4.41
C GLU A 87 -6.01 -0.80 -4.85
N GLY A 88 -6.73 0.33 -4.90
CA GLY A 88 -6.15 1.64 -5.22
C GLY A 88 -5.17 2.15 -4.17
N GLU A 89 -5.51 2.03 -2.88
CA GLU A 89 -4.66 2.44 -1.76
C GLU A 89 -3.36 1.62 -1.71
N VAL A 90 -3.45 0.30 -1.86
CA VAL A 90 -2.29 -0.61 -1.92
C VAL A 90 -1.40 -0.24 -3.10
N SER A 91 -1.98 -0.04 -4.30
CA SER A 91 -1.23 0.39 -5.48
C SER A 91 -0.47 1.70 -5.23
N GLY A 92 -1.12 2.68 -4.59
CA GLY A 92 -0.50 3.96 -4.25
C GLY A 92 0.68 3.82 -3.30
N VAL A 93 0.56 3.00 -2.24
CA VAL A 93 1.65 2.76 -1.28
C VAL A 93 2.80 2.00 -1.93
N VAL A 94 2.52 0.99 -2.76
CA VAL A 94 3.56 0.25 -3.49
C VAL A 94 4.31 1.16 -4.47
N GLN A 95 3.61 2.03 -5.19
CA GLN A 95 4.26 3.02 -6.07
C GLN A 95 5.12 4.00 -5.28
N ALA A 96 4.62 4.50 -4.14
CA ALA A 96 5.39 5.38 -3.27
C ALA A 96 6.67 4.70 -2.76
N ALA A 97 6.59 3.43 -2.32
CA ALA A 97 7.74 2.63 -1.90
C ALA A 97 8.75 2.46 -3.03
N GLY A 98 8.29 2.15 -4.25
CA GLY A 98 9.13 2.03 -5.44
C GLY A 98 9.85 3.34 -5.82
N ALA A 99 9.28 4.48 -5.45
CA ALA A 99 9.90 5.80 -5.59
C ALA A 99 10.77 6.21 -4.38
N GLY A 100 10.98 5.33 -3.40
CA GLY A 100 11.76 5.60 -2.19
C GLY A 100 11.01 6.39 -1.11
N ASN A 101 9.72 6.64 -1.28
CA ASN A 101 8.88 7.30 -0.27
C ASN A 101 8.21 6.27 0.64
N PHE A 102 8.83 5.97 1.75
CA PHE A 102 8.31 5.03 2.76
C PHE A 102 7.38 5.68 3.80
N LYS A 103 7.01 6.95 3.62
CA LYS A 103 6.08 7.67 4.53
C LYS A 103 4.61 7.46 4.16
N ALA A 104 4.31 6.96 2.96
CA ALA A 104 2.95 6.67 2.56
C ALA A 104 2.31 5.60 3.46
N ARG A 105 1.01 5.75 3.74
CA ARG A 105 0.25 4.83 4.60
C ARG A 105 -1.13 4.58 4.01
N ILE A 106 -1.66 3.38 4.26
CA ILE A 106 -3.04 3.02 3.97
C ILE A 106 -3.89 3.40 5.19
N PRO A 107 -4.99 4.16 5.02
CA PRO A 107 -5.92 4.43 6.10
C PRO A 107 -6.53 3.11 6.62
N THR A 108 -6.58 2.94 7.95
CA THR A 108 -7.18 1.73 8.57
C THR A 108 -8.63 1.95 9.01
N GLU A 109 -9.07 3.21 9.08
CA GLU A 109 -10.41 3.56 9.50
C GLU A 109 -11.47 2.96 8.57
N GLY A 110 -12.49 2.35 9.17
CA GLY A 110 -13.59 1.69 8.44
C GLY A 110 -13.23 0.35 7.79
N LYS A 111 -11.98 -0.10 7.87
CA LYS A 111 -11.56 -1.42 7.40
C LYS A 111 -11.76 -2.48 8.48
N THR A 112 -12.09 -3.70 8.07
CA THR A 112 -12.27 -4.86 8.96
C THR A 112 -11.70 -6.12 8.31
N GLY A 113 -11.45 -7.16 9.12
CA GLY A 113 -11.01 -8.46 8.64
C GLY A 113 -9.75 -8.39 7.76
N PHE A 114 -9.76 -9.09 6.64
CA PHE A 114 -8.61 -9.18 5.73
C PHE A 114 -8.05 -7.81 5.30
N PHE A 115 -8.91 -6.84 4.98
CA PHE A 115 -8.46 -5.52 4.50
C PHE A 115 -7.78 -4.70 5.59
N LEU A 116 -8.22 -4.84 6.85
CA LEU A 116 -7.54 -4.22 7.98
C LEU A 116 -6.16 -4.84 8.19
N THR A 117 -6.08 -6.17 8.25
CA THR A 117 -4.81 -6.88 8.42
C THR A 117 -3.80 -6.55 7.32
N LEU A 118 -4.27 -6.46 6.05
CA LEU A 118 -3.42 -6.07 4.92
C LEU A 118 -2.90 -4.64 5.07
N ALA A 119 -3.77 -3.69 5.42
CA ALA A 119 -3.39 -2.29 5.61
C ALA A 119 -2.38 -2.12 6.76
N GLU A 120 -2.61 -2.78 7.89
CA GLU A 120 -1.70 -2.77 9.05
C GLU A 120 -0.34 -3.39 8.71
N GLY A 121 -0.33 -4.53 8.01
CA GLY A 121 0.90 -5.20 7.60
C GLY A 121 1.75 -4.35 6.64
N LEU A 122 1.11 -3.74 5.62
CA LEU A 122 1.80 -2.83 4.71
C LEU A 122 2.30 -1.57 5.42
N ASN A 123 1.49 -0.99 6.30
CA ASN A 123 1.90 0.17 7.08
C ASN A 123 3.09 -0.14 8.00
N ALA A 124 3.12 -1.32 8.62
CA ALA A 124 4.25 -1.77 9.44
C ALA A 124 5.53 -1.95 8.59
N LEU A 125 5.42 -2.57 7.40
CA LEU A 125 6.53 -2.71 6.46
C LEU A 125 7.09 -1.34 6.05
N MET A 126 6.21 -0.40 5.67
CA MET A 126 6.59 0.96 5.29
C MET A 126 7.28 1.70 6.44
N GLN A 127 6.75 1.55 7.66
CA GLN A 127 7.33 2.18 8.85
C GLN A 127 8.72 1.63 9.18
N THR A 128 8.90 0.32 9.16
CA THR A 128 10.20 -0.30 9.41
C THR A 128 11.23 0.16 8.39
N SER A 129 10.83 0.25 7.11
CA SER A 129 11.70 0.73 6.03
C SER A 129 12.05 2.21 6.20
N ASP A 130 11.07 3.07 6.51
CA ASP A 130 11.26 4.52 6.71
C ASP A 130 12.25 4.80 7.86
N ILE A 131 12.05 4.12 9.01
CA ILE A 131 12.90 4.28 10.19
C ILE A 131 14.30 3.72 9.93
N GLY A 132 14.40 2.48 9.44
CA GLY A 132 15.71 1.82 9.24
C GLY A 132 16.58 2.55 8.21
N LEU A 133 16.01 2.90 7.05
CA LEU A 133 16.75 3.68 6.05
C LEU A 133 17.03 5.12 6.50
N GLY A 134 16.12 5.71 7.29
CA GLY A 134 16.32 7.02 7.90
C GLY A 134 17.54 7.06 8.84
N GLU A 135 17.70 6.03 9.68
CA GLU A 135 18.88 5.90 10.57
C GLU A 135 20.19 5.72 9.79
N VAL A 136 20.17 4.87 8.76
CA VAL A 136 21.35 4.72 7.87
C VAL A 136 21.72 6.05 7.22
N ASN A 137 20.74 6.76 6.67
CA ASN A 137 20.96 8.06 6.04
C ASN A 137 21.49 9.10 7.03
N ARG A 138 21.00 9.10 8.27
CA ARG A 138 21.45 9.99 9.35
C ARG A 138 22.94 9.77 9.64
N VAL A 139 23.35 8.50 9.87
CA VAL A 139 24.74 8.16 10.21
C VAL A 139 25.68 8.44 9.04
N LEU A 140 25.31 8.03 7.82
CA LEU A 140 26.11 8.32 6.62
C LEU A 140 26.22 9.84 6.36
N GLY A 141 25.15 10.58 6.63
CA GLY A 141 25.13 12.05 6.54
C GLY A 141 26.03 12.73 7.57
N ALA A 142 26.20 12.16 8.77
CA ALA A 142 27.14 12.58 9.80
C ALA A 142 28.59 12.28 9.37
N ILE A 143 28.87 11.07 8.93
CA ILE A 143 30.18 10.66 8.41
C ILE A 143 30.64 11.59 7.28
N ALA A 144 29.75 11.90 6.34
CA ALA A 144 30.06 12.81 5.21
C ALA A 144 30.43 14.24 5.65
N LYS A 145 30.07 14.64 6.87
CA LYS A 145 30.41 15.93 7.49
C LYS A 145 31.63 15.84 8.43
N GLY A 146 32.22 14.66 8.55
CA GLY A 146 33.34 14.40 9.46
C GLY A 146 32.90 14.13 10.91
N ASP A 147 31.61 13.97 11.17
CA ASP A 147 31.12 13.58 12.48
C ASP A 147 31.05 12.07 12.57
N LEU A 148 31.98 11.49 13.33
CA LEU A 148 32.11 10.05 13.58
C LEU A 148 31.57 9.63 14.95
N THR A 149 30.77 10.45 15.59
CA THR A 149 30.18 10.16 16.90
C THR A 149 28.81 9.47 16.79
N GLU A 150 28.16 9.63 15.64
CA GLU A 150 26.82 9.13 15.41
C GLU A 150 26.81 7.63 15.10
N LYS A 151 25.90 6.90 15.77
CA LYS A 151 25.69 5.46 15.59
C LYS A 151 24.21 5.11 15.53
N ILE A 152 23.90 3.95 14.95
CA ILE A 152 22.56 3.35 14.99
C ILE A 152 22.49 2.53 16.27
N THR A 153 21.63 2.93 17.21
CA THR A 153 21.49 2.28 18.53
C THR A 153 20.23 1.40 18.62
N ALA A 154 19.21 1.65 17.78
CA ALA A 154 18.00 0.86 17.77
C ALA A 154 18.26 -0.61 17.41
N ASP A 155 17.43 -1.52 17.94
CA ASP A 155 17.52 -2.93 17.63
C ASP A 155 16.81 -3.26 16.33
N TYR A 156 17.53 -3.92 15.43
CA TYR A 156 17.03 -4.39 14.15
C TYR A 156 17.40 -5.87 13.95
N SER A 157 16.56 -6.57 13.18
CA SER A 157 16.82 -7.96 12.79
C SER A 157 16.99 -8.07 11.27
N GLY A 158 17.60 -9.16 10.80
CA GLY A 158 17.83 -9.42 9.38
C GLY A 158 18.67 -8.33 8.72
N THR A 159 18.36 -7.99 7.49
CA THR A 159 19.16 -7.05 6.68
C THR A 159 19.30 -5.65 7.31
N PHE A 160 18.31 -5.17 8.06
CA PHE A 160 18.46 -3.90 8.78
C PHE A 160 19.45 -4.02 9.94
N GLY A 161 19.53 -5.19 10.61
CA GLY A 161 20.56 -5.48 11.60
C GLY A 161 21.95 -5.46 10.99
N GLU A 162 22.15 -6.13 9.85
CA GLU A 162 23.41 -6.11 9.11
C GLU A 162 23.82 -4.69 8.68
N LEU A 163 22.87 -3.89 8.18
CA LEU A 163 23.14 -2.49 7.83
C LEU A 163 23.56 -1.65 9.02
N LYS A 164 22.92 -1.83 10.18
CA LYS A 164 23.33 -1.22 11.45
C LYS A 164 24.79 -1.56 11.78
N ASP A 165 25.13 -2.87 11.75
CA ASP A 165 26.46 -3.34 12.11
C ASP A 165 27.52 -2.79 11.14
N TYR A 166 27.26 -2.78 9.85
CA TYR A 166 28.18 -2.22 8.85
C TYR A 166 28.35 -0.70 9.01
N CYS A 167 27.28 0.05 9.23
CA CYS A 167 27.38 1.49 9.47
C CYS A 167 28.21 1.79 10.72
N ASN A 168 27.93 1.11 11.82
CA ASN A 168 28.63 1.32 13.08
C ASN A 168 30.11 0.91 12.99
N SER A 169 30.41 -0.26 12.40
CA SER A 169 31.79 -0.72 12.17
C SER A 169 32.59 0.23 11.25
N THR A 170 31.95 0.79 10.22
CA THR A 170 32.57 1.78 9.35
C THR A 170 32.94 3.03 10.12
N THR A 171 32.03 3.53 10.97
CA THR A 171 32.29 4.69 11.83
C THR A 171 33.45 4.42 12.78
N ASP A 172 33.51 3.24 13.42
CA ASP A 172 34.59 2.85 14.32
C ASP A 172 35.92 2.78 13.59
N SER A 173 35.97 2.12 12.43
CA SER A 173 37.21 2.00 11.64
C SER A 173 37.74 3.36 11.19
N LEU A 174 36.85 4.29 10.82
CA LEU A 174 37.26 5.66 10.45
C LEU A 174 37.82 6.41 11.67
N ASN A 175 37.22 6.26 12.85
CA ASN A 175 37.76 6.84 14.09
C ASN A 175 39.17 6.32 14.41
N ASP A 176 39.39 5.00 14.29
CA ASP A 176 40.68 4.37 14.54
C ASP A 176 41.75 4.91 13.57
N ILE A 177 41.43 4.98 12.25
CA ILE A 177 42.34 5.51 11.24
C ILE A 177 42.72 6.97 11.53
N ILE A 178 41.75 7.79 11.91
CA ILE A 178 42.02 9.21 12.25
C ILE A 178 42.87 9.30 13.50
N GLY A 179 42.64 8.42 14.51
CA GLY A 179 43.48 8.31 15.71
C GLY A 179 44.92 7.98 15.38
N GLU A 180 45.16 6.98 14.50
CA GLU A 180 46.49 6.59 14.05
C GLU A 180 47.21 7.74 13.31
N ILE A 181 46.49 8.41 12.38
CA ILE A 181 47.03 9.57 11.64
C ILE A 181 47.42 10.69 12.59
N ARG A 182 46.60 10.99 13.59
CA ARG A 182 46.90 12.00 14.61
C ARG A 182 48.15 11.65 15.41
N THR A 183 48.25 10.42 15.89
CA THR A 183 49.43 9.92 16.63
C THR A 183 50.69 10.00 15.77
N ALA A 184 50.64 9.59 14.51
CA ALA A 184 51.75 9.70 13.59
C ALA A 184 52.17 11.17 13.35
N ALA A 185 51.21 12.06 13.17
CA ALA A 185 51.49 13.49 12.98
C ALA A 185 52.12 14.12 14.25
N GLU A 186 51.64 13.78 15.43
CA GLU A 186 52.22 14.23 16.71
C GLU A 186 53.68 13.72 16.87
N THR A 187 53.94 12.49 16.48
CA THR A 187 55.32 11.91 16.50
C THR A 187 56.26 12.66 15.53
N ILE A 188 55.79 12.92 14.29
CA ILE A 188 56.56 13.69 13.30
C ILE A 188 56.83 15.10 13.81
N PHE A 189 55.84 15.75 14.38
CA PHE A 189 55.97 17.09 14.93
C PHE A 189 57.02 17.12 16.07
N THR A 190 56.97 16.19 16.98
CA THR A 190 57.91 16.08 18.10
C THR A 190 59.35 15.87 17.58
N ALA A 191 59.55 14.86 16.71
CA ALA A 191 60.88 14.63 16.10
C ALA A 191 61.41 15.83 15.34
N SER A 192 60.56 16.54 14.58
CA SER A 192 60.95 17.75 13.86
C SER A 192 61.36 18.88 14.82
N SER A 193 60.67 19.02 15.95
CA SER A 193 61.00 20.01 16.98
C SER A 193 62.32 19.70 17.67
N GLU A 194 62.58 18.41 17.97
CA GLU A 194 63.84 17.96 18.53
C GLU A 194 65.04 18.24 17.61
N ILE A 195 64.87 17.96 16.31
CA ILE A 195 65.90 18.27 15.29
C ILE A 195 66.15 19.79 15.24
N ALA A 196 65.08 20.60 15.25
CA ALA A 196 65.22 22.05 15.19
C ALA A 196 65.90 22.67 16.45
N SER A 197 65.69 22.07 17.60
CA SER A 197 66.27 22.53 18.88
C SER A 197 67.68 21.98 19.16
N GLY A 198 68.08 20.88 18.50
CA GLY A 198 69.40 20.27 18.64
C GLY A 198 70.46 20.82 17.67
N ASN A 199 70.06 21.76 16.77
CA ASN A 199 70.93 22.45 15.83
C ASN A 199 71.19 23.86 16.33
#